data_5fab9372a42de6b81a4e686f9e6c166d
#
_entry.id   5fab9372a42de6b81a4e686f9e6c166d
#
_cell.length_a   1.000
_cell.length_b   1.000
_cell.length_c   1.000
_cell.angle_alpha   90.00
_cell.angle_beta   90.00
_cell.angle_gamma   90.00
#
_symmetry.space_group_name_H-M   'P 1'
#
loop_
_entity.id
_entity.type
_entity.pdbx_description
1 polymer ?
#
loop_
_entity_poly.entity_id
_entity_poly.type
_entity_poly.pdbx_seq_one_letter_code
_entity_poly.pdbx_strand_id
1 'polypeptide(L)'
;MVKANAYGHGIADVAKATQNVVDAFGVATVEEAKKLRDVGITRDILVLTVLPDEIIETYALEAILSLHCESQLSALLYLARIGFIEPCQMRLHLKVDSGMHRFGFEKDKLGEVCFLLKDYGFTVEGVFSHLRDGTSAQKALFDECADIVKKFYPQVISHLASSHSMYDEDLRYDMVRAGICAYSGAMSVFSQVVETRRLKTGDIVGYGGEPLKKDTNVAYIFGGYADGICRENPSGVRINGRYCKAVGIACMDVFAVDTGEYEAQIGEEAVLLDGETVLQAANERKTVEYCVYTAFSRSRSVCKKI
;
A
#
# COMPACT_ATOMS: atom_id res chain seq x y z
N MET A 1 6.60 -1.32 -5.78
CA MET A 1 5.13 -1.10 -5.53
C MET A 1 4.94 0.30 -4.97
N VAL A 2 4.17 1.15 -5.69
CA VAL A 2 3.94 2.57 -5.31
C VAL A 2 2.44 2.89 -5.15
N LYS A 3 1.60 1.88 -5.01
CA LYS A 3 0.16 2.02 -4.74
C LYS A 3 -0.11 2.75 -3.41
N ALA A 4 -1.35 3.24 -3.24
CA ALA A 4 -1.78 4.01 -2.08
C ALA A 4 -0.87 5.21 -1.80
N ASN A 5 -0.63 6.03 -2.85
CA ASN A 5 0.28 7.17 -2.81
C ASN A 5 1.69 6.80 -2.32
N ALA A 6 2.25 5.69 -2.86
CA ALA A 6 3.52 5.11 -2.41
C ALA A 6 3.51 4.83 -0.90
N TYR A 7 2.49 4.11 -0.43
CA TYR A 7 2.28 3.82 1.01
C TYR A 7 2.27 5.11 1.87
N GLY A 8 1.74 6.19 1.34
CA GLY A 8 1.68 7.49 2.01
C GLY A 8 2.87 8.41 1.77
N HIS A 9 3.93 7.94 1.11
CA HIS A 9 5.19 8.68 0.93
C HIS A 9 5.21 9.66 -0.25
N GLY A 10 4.12 9.70 -1.06
CA GLY A 10 4.06 10.55 -2.26
C GLY A 10 4.47 9.80 -3.53
N ILE A 11 3.46 9.39 -4.32
CA ILE A 11 3.67 8.52 -5.50
C ILE A 11 4.61 9.15 -6.54
N ALA A 12 4.49 10.45 -6.79
CA ALA A 12 5.29 11.15 -7.79
C ALA A 12 6.76 11.25 -7.37
N ASP A 13 7.02 11.59 -6.10
CA ASP A 13 8.38 11.77 -5.59
C ASP A 13 9.13 10.44 -5.51
N VAL A 14 8.47 9.41 -4.98
CA VAL A 14 9.05 8.06 -4.90
C VAL A 14 9.33 7.50 -6.29
N ALA A 15 8.40 7.64 -7.24
CA ALA A 15 8.61 7.14 -8.58
C ALA A 15 9.79 7.85 -9.29
N LYS A 16 9.88 9.17 -9.20
CA LYS A 16 11.02 9.92 -9.75
C LYS A 16 12.35 9.51 -9.13
N ALA A 17 12.39 9.29 -7.82
CA ALA A 17 13.60 8.87 -7.12
C ALA A 17 14.05 7.46 -7.49
N THR A 18 13.11 6.57 -7.83
CA THR A 18 13.41 5.12 -7.99
C THR A 18 13.36 4.62 -9.44
N GLN A 19 12.87 5.40 -10.41
CA GLN A 19 12.70 4.93 -11.79
C GLN A 19 13.98 4.38 -12.47
N ASN A 20 15.15 4.80 -12.03
CA ASN A 20 16.42 4.33 -12.60
C ASN A 20 16.94 3.03 -11.97
N VAL A 21 16.28 2.55 -10.91
CA VAL A 21 16.69 1.34 -10.17
C VAL A 21 15.63 0.24 -10.13
N VAL A 22 14.48 0.49 -10.77
CA VAL A 22 13.39 -0.50 -10.90
C VAL A 22 13.10 -0.78 -12.37
N ASP A 23 12.62 -1.98 -12.67
CA ASP A 23 12.19 -2.38 -14.02
C ASP A 23 10.77 -1.91 -14.30
N ALA A 24 9.89 -1.99 -13.28
CA ALA A 24 8.49 -1.61 -13.40
C ALA A 24 7.95 -1.04 -12.09
N PHE A 25 6.89 -0.24 -12.20
CA PHE A 25 6.08 0.22 -11.07
C PHE A 25 4.80 -0.61 -10.96
N GLY A 26 4.37 -0.93 -9.74
CA GLY A 26 3.08 -1.54 -9.49
C GLY A 26 2.17 -0.60 -8.70
N VAL A 27 0.99 -0.35 -9.24
CA VAL A 27 -0.06 0.51 -8.67
C VAL A 27 -1.35 -0.27 -8.44
N ALA A 28 -2.29 0.28 -7.68
CA ALA A 28 -3.56 -0.38 -7.43
C ALA A 28 -4.59 -0.06 -8.52
N THR A 29 -4.64 1.19 -9.00
CA THR A 29 -5.70 1.70 -9.86
C THR A 29 -5.15 2.38 -11.12
N VAL A 30 -6.01 2.55 -12.12
CA VAL A 30 -5.69 3.27 -13.36
C VAL A 30 -5.37 4.75 -13.08
N GLU A 31 -6.08 5.36 -12.14
CA GLU A 31 -5.81 6.73 -11.70
C GLU A 31 -4.40 6.92 -11.11
N GLU A 32 -3.89 5.94 -10.38
CA GLU A 32 -2.49 5.96 -9.90
C GLU A 32 -1.50 5.82 -11.06
N ALA A 33 -1.80 4.98 -12.06
CA ALA A 33 -0.98 4.86 -13.27
C ALA A 33 -0.94 6.17 -14.05
N LYS A 34 -2.08 6.84 -14.21
CA LYS A 34 -2.19 8.15 -14.84
C LYS A 34 -1.32 9.19 -14.14
N LYS A 35 -1.39 9.26 -12.80
CA LYS A 35 -0.52 10.15 -12.00
C LYS A 35 0.97 9.93 -12.28
N LEU A 36 1.39 8.68 -12.47
CA LEU A 36 2.77 8.37 -12.83
C LEU A 36 3.11 8.89 -14.23
N ARG A 37 2.24 8.68 -15.22
CA ARG A 37 2.44 9.19 -16.58
C ARG A 37 2.46 10.72 -16.62
N ASP A 38 1.56 11.38 -15.89
CA ASP A 38 1.47 12.85 -15.81
C ASP A 38 2.76 13.50 -15.25
N VAL A 39 3.50 12.79 -14.40
CA VAL A 39 4.79 13.27 -13.88
C VAL A 39 6.00 12.79 -14.69
N GLY A 40 5.77 12.19 -15.86
CA GLY A 40 6.80 11.82 -16.83
C GLY A 40 7.47 10.46 -16.58
N ILE A 41 6.87 9.57 -15.82
CA ILE A 41 7.38 8.20 -15.65
C ILE A 41 7.12 7.40 -16.94
N THR A 42 8.19 6.89 -17.55
CA THR A 42 8.15 6.08 -18.79
C THR A 42 8.35 4.58 -18.53
N ARG A 43 8.76 4.19 -17.33
CA ARG A 43 8.90 2.79 -16.94
C ARG A 43 7.56 2.05 -17.03
N ASP A 44 7.63 0.76 -17.16
CA ASP A 44 6.47 -0.13 -17.14
C ASP A 44 5.63 0.08 -15.88
N ILE A 45 4.31 0.04 -16.03
CA ILE A 45 3.36 0.21 -14.92
C ILE A 45 2.39 -0.97 -14.94
N LEU A 46 2.45 -1.81 -13.91
CA LEU A 46 1.47 -2.88 -13.67
C LEU A 46 0.32 -2.34 -12.83
N VAL A 47 -0.89 -2.33 -13.39
CA VAL A 47 -2.11 -1.95 -12.67
C VAL A 47 -2.77 -3.20 -12.11
N LEU A 48 -2.88 -3.29 -10.78
CA LEU A 48 -3.35 -4.50 -10.10
C LEU A 48 -4.87 -4.69 -10.10
N THR A 49 -5.62 -3.59 -10.18
CA THR A 49 -7.09 -3.62 -10.18
C THR A 49 -7.57 -2.68 -11.28
N VAL A 50 -8.14 -3.25 -12.32
CA VAL A 50 -8.71 -2.52 -13.46
C VAL A 50 -10.15 -2.95 -13.61
N LEU A 51 -11.08 -2.03 -13.68
CA LEU A 51 -12.47 -2.35 -13.99
C LEU A 51 -12.63 -2.60 -15.50
N PRO A 52 -13.64 -3.35 -15.94
CA PRO A 52 -13.87 -3.62 -17.38
C PRO A 52 -13.97 -2.36 -18.25
N ASP A 53 -14.52 -1.27 -17.74
CA ASP A 53 -14.66 0.02 -18.40
C ASP A 53 -13.37 0.86 -18.39
N GLU A 54 -12.39 0.52 -17.55
CA GLU A 54 -11.07 1.17 -17.49
C GLU A 54 -10.02 0.53 -18.42
N ILE A 55 -10.36 -0.54 -19.14
CA ILE A 55 -9.41 -1.26 -20.04
C ILE A 55 -8.89 -0.34 -21.13
N ILE A 56 -9.75 0.50 -21.73
CA ILE A 56 -9.35 1.44 -22.78
C ILE A 56 -8.35 2.47 -22.25
N GLU A 57 -8.59 2.99 -21.06
CA GLU A 57 -7.66 3.95 -20.43
C GLU A 57 -6.34 3.27 -20.08
N THR A 58 -6.37 2.04 -19.56
CA THR A 58 -5.17 1.23 -19.29
C THR A 58 -4.34 1.04 -20.57
N TYR A 59 -5.00 0.72 -21.68
CA TYR A 59 -4.38 0.60 -23.00
C TYR A 59 -3.77 1.91 -23.48
N ALA A 60 -4.49 3.02 -23.37
CA ALA A 60 -4.02 4.35 -23.77
C ALA A 60 -2.82 4.84 -22.94
N LEU A 61 -2.70 4.40 -21.69
CA LEU A 61 -1.56 4.68 -20.80
C LEU A 61 -0.35 3.78 -21.07
N GLU A 62 -0.44 2.85 -22.01
CA GLU A 62 0.58 1.81 -22.24
C GLU A 62 0.94 1.08 -20.93
N ALA A 63 -0.07 0.84 -20.09
CA ALA A 63 0.10 0.15 -18.83
C ALA A 63 -0.20 -1.35 -18.97
N ILE A 64 0.40 -2.14 -18.08
CA ILE A 64 0.19 -3.58 -18.03
C ILE A 64 -1.09 -3.85 -17.24
N LEU A 65 -2.07 -4.46 -17.87
CA LEU A 65 -3.32 -4.88 -17.22
C LEU A 65 -3.11 -6.17 -16.43
N SER A 66 -3.46 -6.16 -15.16
CA SER A 66 -3.62 -7.40 -14.38
C SER A 66 -4.98 -8.03 -14.70
N LEU A 67 -4.98 -9.00 -15.58
CA LEU A 67 -6.17 -9.78 -15.94
C LEU A 67 -6.44 -10.85 -14.88
N HIS A 68 -7.60 -10.78 -14.21
CA HIS A 68 -7.87 -11.64 -13.05
C HIS A 68 -9.29 -12.18 -12.94
N CYS A 69 -10.19 -11.84 -13.88
CA CYS A 69 -11.57 -12.31 -13.83
C CYS A 69 -12.22 -12.37 -15.22
N GLU A 70 -13.31 -13.13 -15.31
CA GLU A 70 -14.03 -13.36 -16.56
C GLU A 70 -14.68 -12.09 -17.12
N SER A 71 -15.11 -11.14 -16.29
CA SER A 71 -15.68 -9.88 -16.76
C SER A 71 -14.65 -9.01 -17.48
N GLN A 72 -13.41 -8.95 -16.98
CA GLN A 72 -12.31 -8.28 -17.69
C GLN A 72 -11.97 -9.01 -18.98
N LEU A 73 -11.89 -10.35 -18.97
CA LEU A 73 -11.62 -11.14 -20.17
C LEU A 73 -12.67 -10.87 -21.24
N SER A 74 -13.95 -10.94 -20.89
CA SER A 74 -15.05 -10.69 -21.80
C SER A 74 -15.01 -9.28 -22.42
N ALA A 75 -14.74 -8.26 -21.60
CA ALA A 75 -14.59 -6.89 -22.05
C ALA A 75 -13.37 -6.72 -22.99
N LEU A 76 -12.24 -7.32 -22.64
CA LEU A 76 -11.02 -7.30 -23.45
C LEU A 76 -11.23 -7.91 -24.83
N LEU A 77 -11.83 -9.11 -24.89
CA LEU A 77 -12.15 -9.79 -26.15
C LEU A 77 -13.17 -9.00 -26.97
N TYR A 78 -14.17 -8.40 -26.32
CA TYR A 78 -15.14 -7.54 -26.99
C TYR A 78 -14.48 -6.30 -27.64
N LEU A 79 -13.63 -5.59 -26.88
CA LEU A 79 -12.91 -4.40 -27.36
C LEU A 79 -11.97 -4.72 -28.54
N ALA A 80 -11.29 -5.84 -28.49
CA ALA A 80 -10.48 -6.34 -29.60
C ALA A 80 -11.33 -6.63 -30.84
N ARG A 81 -12.47 -7.33 -30.65
CA ARG A 81 -13.38 -7.70 -31.75
C ARG A 81 -13.95 -6.49 -32.46
N ILE A 82 -14.23 -5.39 -31.76
CA ILE A 82 -14.78 -4.15 -32.39
C ILE A 82 -13.69 -3.15 -32.79
N GLY A 83 -12.40 -3.53 -32.66
CA GLY A 83 -11.26 -2.74 -33.11
C GLY A 83 -10.92 -1.51 -32.25
N PHE A 84 -11.34 -1.47 -30.98
CA PHE A 84 -10.97 -0.41 -30.07
C PHE A 84 -9.56 -0.58 -29.49
N ILE A 85 -9.07 -1.82 -29.43
CA ILE A 85 -7.70 -2.13 -28.98
C ILE A 85 -7.06 -3.10 -29.98
N GLU A 86 -5.76 -2.95 -30.18
CA GLU A 86 -4.94 -3.90 -30.94
C GLU A 86 -4.41 -4.96 -29.98
N PRO A 87 -4.81 -6.24 -30.11
CA PRO A 87 -4.44 -7.29 -29.15
C PRO A 87 -2.93 -7.42 -28.89
N CYS A 88 -2.11 -7.30 -29.95
CA CYS A 88 -0.65 -7.41 -29.85
C CYS A 88 0.01 -6.22 -29.13
N GLN A 89 -0.69 -5.10 -28.93
CA GLN A 89 -0.21 -3.92 -28.21
C GLN A 89 -0.71 -3.89 -26.76
N MET A 90 -1.75 -4.68 -26.43
CA MET A 90 -2.28 -4.76 -25.09
C MET A 90 -1.39 -5.63 -24.21
N ARG A 91 -0.78 -5.03 -23.21
CA ARG A 91 0.16 -5.69 -22.30
C ARG A 91 -0.59 -6.34 -21.13
N LEU A 92 -0.39 -7.64 -20.93
CA LEU A 92 -1.14 -8.42 -19.96
C LEU A 92 -0.24 -9.16 -18.98
N HIS A 93 -0.53 -9.06 -17.69
CA HIS A 93 -0.11 -10.02 -16.69
C HIS A 93 -1.32 -10.81 -16.19
N LEU A 94 -1.26 -12.13 -16.33
CA LEU A 94 -2.35 -13.02 -15.88
C LEU A 94 -2.20 -13.28 -14.38
N LYS A 95 -3.21 -12.90 -13.63
CA LYS A 95 -3.26 -13.19 -12.20
C LYS A 95 -3.96 -14.51 -11.94
N VAL A 96 -3.31 -15.37 -11.17
CA VAL A 96 -3.84 -16.67 -10.76
C VAL A 96 -4.10 -16.69 -9.25
N ASP A 97 -5.13 -17.39 -8.83
CA ASP A 97 -5.39 -17.64 -7.41
C ASP A 97 -4.68 -18.92 -6.96
N SER A 98 -3.65 -18.75 -6.16
CA SER A 98 -2.91 -19.88 -5.57
C SER A 98 -3.28 -20.14 -4.11
N GLY A 99 -4.47 -19.68 -3.67
CA GLY A 99 -5.00 -19.93 -2.32
C GLY A 99 -5.10 -18.69 -1.43
N MET A 100 -5.00 -17.47 -2.00
CA MET A 100 -5.34 -16.25 -1.28
C MET A 100 -6.84 -15.92 -1.34
N HIS A 101 -7.56 -16.44 -2.33
CA HIS A 101 -9.00 -16.28 -2.54
C HIS A 101 -9.47 -14.81 -2.57
N ARG A 102 -8.74 -13.98 -3.29
CA ARG A 102 -9.07 -12.56 -3.44
C ARG A 102 -9.30 -12.15 -4.88
N PHE A 103 -8.35 -12.42 -5.75
CA PHE A 103 -8.37 -12.16 -7.19
C PHE A 103 -7.53 -13.21 -7.91
N GLY A 104 -7.88 -13.53 -9.14
CA GLY A 104 -7.14 -14.43 -10.00
C GLY A 104 -8.01 -15.55 -10.52
N PHE A 105 -7.63 -16.09 -11.67
CA PHE A 105 -8.26 -17.27 -12.23
C PHE A 105 -7.83 -18.53 -11.44
N GLU A 106 -8.78 -19.42 -11.24
CA GLU A 106 -8.50 -20.76 -10.71
C GLU A 106 -7.76 -21.61 -11.75
N LYS A 107 -6.98 -22.58 -11.27
CA LYS A 107 -6.12 -23.41 -12.13
C LYS A 107 -6.85 -24.08 -13.29
N ASP A 108 -8.05 -24.61 -13.06
CA ASP A 108 -8.85 -25.32 -14.06
C ASP A 108 -9.36 -24.42 -15.20
N LYS A 109 -9.44 -23.10 -14.98
CA LYS A 109 -9.84 -22.11 -15.99
C LYS A 109 -8.71 -21.63 -16.87
N LEU A 110 -7.45 -21.78 -16.43
CA LEU A 110 -6.29 -21.16 -17.10
C LEU A 110 -6.09 -21.64 -18.54
N GLY A 111 -6.37 -22.92 -18.82
CA GLY A 111 -6.25 -23.46 -20.18
C GLY A 111 -7.18 -22.79 -21.16
N GLU A 112 -8.45 -22.59 -20.77
CA GLU A 112 -9.45 -21.91 -21.58
C GLU A 112 -9.12 -20.43 -21.76
N VAL A 113 -8.74 -19.73 -20.66
CA VAL A 113 -8.37 -18.30 -20.69
C VAL A 113 -7.17 -18.07 -21.62
N CYS A 114 -6.12 -18.87 -21.49
CA CYS A 114 -4.93 -18.74 -22.33
C CYS A 114 -5.22 -19.07 -23.80
N PHE A 115 -6.06 -20.06 -24.06
CA PHE A 115 -6.49 -20.38 -25.42
C PHE A 115 -7.24 -19.20 -26.07
N LEU A 116 -8.23 -18.63 -25.40
CA LEU A 116 -8.99 -17.48 -25.89
C LEU A 116 -8.11 -16.26 -26.15
N LEU A 117 -7.23 -15.93 -25.20
CA LEU A 117 -6.30 -14.81 -25.36
C LEU A 117 -5.41 -15.00 -26.59
N LYS A 118 -4.86 -16.22 -26.78
CA LYS A 118 -3.98 -16.54 -27.87
C LYS A 118 -4.72 -16.52 -29.24
N ASP A 119 -5.94 -17.04 -29.28
CA ASP A 119 -6.79 -17.08 -30.48
C ASP A 119 -7.12 -15.65 -30.98
N TYR A 120 -7.33 -14.71 -30.04
CA TYR A 120 -7.54 -13.30 -30.35
C TYR A 120 -6.24 -12.51 -30.62
N GLY A 121 -5.07 -13.13 -30.48
CA GLY A 121 -3.78 -12.49 -30.74
C GLY A 121 -3.18 -11.71 -29.59
N PHE A 122 -3.66 -11.90 -28.36
CA PHE A 122 -3.07 -11.29 -27.17
C PHE A 122 -1.79 -11.99 -26.75
N THR A 123 -0.87 -11.19 -26.21
CA THR A 123 0.36 -11.69 -25.56
C THR A 123 0.24 -11.53 -24.05
N VAL A 124 0.52 -12.61 -23.29
CA VAL A 124 0.66 -12.56 -21.84
C VAL A 124 2.14 -12.45 -21.50
N GLU A 125 2.55 -11.33 -20.92
CA GLU A 125 3.94 -11.04 -20.59
C GLU A 125 4.32 -11.59 -19.21
N GLY A 126 3.37 -11.69 -18.29
CA GLY A 126 3.62 -12.16 -16.94
C GLY A 126 2.49 -13.02 -16.36
N VAL A 127 2.85 -13.93 -15.46
CA VAL A 127 1.90 -14.68 -14.61
C VAL A 127 2.26 -14.48 -13.14
N PHE A 128 1.26 -14.21 -12.30
CA PHE A 128 1.54 -13.91 -10.90
C PHE A 128 0.42 -14.29 -9.94
N SER A 129 0.82 -14.45 -8.69
CA SER A 129 -0.09 -14.57 -7.55
C SER A 129 0.38 -13.71 -6.37
N HIS A 130 -0.24 -13.92 -5.22
CA HIS A 130 0.14 -13.26 -3.98
C HIS A 130 0.03 -14.24 -2.82
N LEU A 131 1.08 -14.32 -2.02
CA LEU A 131 1.12 -15.18 -0.85
C LEU A 131 0.33 -14.56 0.30
N ARG A 132 -0.45 -15.38 1.00
CA ARG A 132 -1.12 -15.03 2.25
C ARG A 132 -0.15 -15.15 3.43
N ASP A 133 0.50 -16.29 3.51
CA ASP A 133 1.34 -16.71 4.64
C ASP A 133 2.64 -17.43 4.24
N GLY A 134 2.93 -17.50 2.93
CA GLY A 134 4.16 -18.11 2.41
C GLY A 134 4.21 -19.63 2.48
N THR A 135 3.05 -20.31 2.56
CA THR A 135 3.00 -21.77 2.63
C THR A 135 3.51 -22.46 1.36
N SER A 136 4.14 -23.61 1.52
CA SER A 136 4.58 -24.46 0.42
C SER A 136 3.44 -24.88 -0.52
N ALA A 137 2.21 -25.03 0.02
CA ALA A 137 1.03 -25.34 -0.78
C ALA A 137 0.65 -24.21 -1.76
N GLN A 138 0.73 -22.92 -1.35
CA GLN A 138 0.48 -21.80 -2.24
C GLN A 138 1.52 -21.74 -3.37
N LYS A 139 2.79 -22.00 -3.04
CA LYS A 139 3.86 -22.07 -4.03
C LYS A 139 3.62 -23.20 -5.03
N ALA A 140 3.36 -24.43 -4.56
CA ALA A 140 3.12 -25.58 -5.42
C ALA A 140 1.95 -25.32 -6.39
N LEU A 141 0.84 -24.77 -5.90
CA LEU A 141 -0.30 -24.44 -6.76
C LEU A 141 0.05 -23.33 -7.77
N PHE A 142 0.86 -22.35 -7.36
CA PHE A 142 1.35 -21.31 -8.29
C PHE A 142 2.22 -21.90 -9.39
N ASP A 143 3.13 -22.83 -9.06
CA ASP A 143 3.99 -23.51 -10.03
C ASP A 143 3.14 -24.26 -11.08
N GLU A 144 2.11 -25.01 -10.65
CA GLU A 144 1.20 -25.69 -11.56
C GLU A 144 0.44 -24.71 -12.48
N CYS A 145 -0.01 -23.57 -11.94
CA CYS A 145 -0.67 -22.51 -12.72
C CYS A 145 0.29 -21.89 -13.73
N ALA A 146 1.50 -21.56 -13.31
CA ALA A 146 2.53 -20.98 -14.18
C ALA A 146 2.92 -21.93 -15.31
N ASP A 147 3.02 -23.22 -15.03
CA ASP A 147 3.31 -24.25 -16.05
C ASP A 147 2.21 -24.36 -17.11
N ILE A 148 0.93 -24.19 -16.72
CA ILE A 148 -0.17 -24.13 -17.69
C ILE A 148 -0.01 -22.91 -18.59
N VAL A 149 0.25 -21.72 -18.04
CA VAL A 149 0.41 -20.48 -18.81
C VAL A 149 1.64 -20.57 -19.74
N LYS A 150 2.76 -21.13 -19.28
CA LYS A 150 3.99 -21.33 -20.06
C LYS A 150 3.81 -22.20 -21.29
N LYS A 151 2.86 -23.15 -21.29
CA LYS A 151 2.54 -23.94 -22.49
C LYS A 151 2.00 -23.11 -23.64
N PHE A 152 1.30 -22.01 -23.34
CA PHE A 152 0.75 -21.08 -24.34
C PHE A 152 1.73 -19.93 -24.62
N TYR A 153 2.44 -19.45 -23.60
CA TYR A 153 3.34 -18.31 -23.61
C TYR A 153 4.71 -18.67 -22.99
N PRO A 154 5.61 -19.32 -23.75
CA PRO A 154 6.87 -19.84 -23.20
C PRO A 154 7.81 -18.78 -22.60
N GLN A 155 7.66 -17.52 -22.98
CA GLN A 155 8.49 -16.40 -22.51
C GLN A 155 7.86 -15.61 -21.34
N VAL A 156 6.72 -16.09 -20.82
CA VAL A 156 6.03 -15.41 -19.72
C VAL A 156 6.90 -15.37 -18.47
N ILE A 157 7.04 -14.18 -17.87
CA ILE A 157 7.73 -14.04 -16.59
C ILE A 157 6.81 -14.41 -15.42
N SER A 158 7.36 -15.06 -14.41
CA SER A 158 6.64 -15.45 -13.21
C SER A 158 7.01 -14.56 -12.03
N HIS A 159 6.03 -14.12 -11.23
CA HIS A 159 6.33 -13.36 -10.02
C HIS A 159 5.35 -13.64 -8.87
N LEU A 160 5.89 -13.97 -7.72
CA LEU A 160 5.13 -14.36 -6.53
C LEU A 160 5.53 -13.52 -5.31
N ALA A 161 6.82 -13.32 -5.08
CA ALA A 161 7.35 -12.68 -3.89
C ALA A 161 6.92 -11.21 -3.72
N SER A 162 6.66 -10.86 -2.47
CA SER A 162 6.46 -9.50 -1.96
C SER A 162 7.58 -9.15 -0.96
N SER A 163 7.50 -8.00 -0.29
CA SER A 163 8.53 -7.53 0.64
C SER A 163 8.95 -8.55 1.71
N HIS A 164 8.01 -9.34 2.22
CA HIS A 164 8.31 -10.32 3.27
C HIS A 164 8.95 -11.60 2.73
N SER A 165 8.61 -12.00 1.50
CA SER A 165 9.04 -13.25 0.90
C SER A 165 10.16 -13.09 -0.14
N MET A 166 10.58 -11.86 -0.46
CA MET A 166 11.62 -11.63 -1.47
C MET A 166 13.03 -12.10 -1.07
N TYR A 167 13.24 -12.38 0.20
CA TYR A 167 14.51 -12.92 0.70
C TYR A 167 14.59 -14.44 0.60
N ASP A 168 13.46 -15.11 0.36
CA ASP A 168 13.39 -16.53 0.07
C ASP A 168 13.68 -16.75 -1.44
N GLU A 169 14.78 -17.43 -1.73
CA GLU A 169 15.24 -17.67 -3.11
C GLU A 169 14.24 -18.48 -3.94
N ASP A 170 13.56 -19.42 -3.30
CA ASP A 170 12.56 -20.27 -3.94
C ASP A 170 11.27 -19.52 -4.36
N LEU A 171 11.08 -18.31 -3.86
CA LEU A 171 9.89 -17.47 -4.12
C LEU A 171 10.17 -16.29 -5.06
N ARG A 172 11.42 -16.01 -5.43
CA ARG A 172 11.79 -14.83 -6.24
C ARG A 172 11.28 -14.91 -7.67
N TYR A 173 11.37 -16.10 -8.28
CA TYR A 173 11.10 -16.31 -9.70
C TYR A 173 11.84 -15.27 -10.58
N ASP A 174 11.18 -14.78 -11.65
CA ASP A 174 11.79 -13.84 -12.59
C ASP A 174 11.72 -12.38 -12.09
N MET A 175 10.78 -12.06 -11.20
CA MET A 175 10.58 -10.70 -10.68
C MET A 175 10.04 -10.71 -9.25
N VAL A 176 10.46 -9.75 -8.44
CA VAL A 176 9.93 -9.50 -7.09
C VAL A 176 9.16 -8.20 -7.03
N ARG A 177 8.14 -8.14 -6.17
CA ARG A 177 7.32 -6.94 -5.97
C ARG A 177 7.64 -6.29 -4.63
N ALA A 178 8.77 -5.58 -4.56
CA ALA A 178 9.16 -4.80 -3.38
C ALA A 178 8.08 -3.74 -3.06
N GLY A 179 7.62 -3.72 -1.83
CA GLY A 179 6.62 -2.79 -1.32
C GLY A 179 7.14 -2.12 -0.05
N ILE A 180 6.58 -2.47 1.12
CA ILE A 180 6.89 -1.81 2.40
C ILE A 180 8.39 -1.80 2.73
N CYS A 181 9.16 -2.80 2.32
CA CYS A 181 10.60 -2.85 2.56
C CYS A 181 11.37 -1.66 1.95
N ALA A 182 10.84 -1.04 0.89
CA ALA A 182 11.44 0.12 0.27
C ALA A 182 11.16 1.44 1.03
N TYR A 183 10.30 1.40 2.03
CA TYR A 183 9.82 2.59 2.76
C TYR A 183 10.23 2.61 4.22
N SER A 184 10.93 1.58 4.70
CA SER A 184 11.34 1.48 6.11
C SER A 184 12.22 2.68 6.50
N GLY A 185 11.77 3.45 7.50
CA GLY A 185 12.49 4.62 7.99
C GLY A 185 12.45 5.87 7.10
N ALA A 186 11.72 5.84 5.96
CA ALA A 186 11.71 6.95 5.03
C ALA A 186 10.71 8.07 5.37
N MET A 187 9.73 7.80 6.24
CA MET A 187 8.72 8.78 6.64
C MET A 187 8.94 9.23 8.08
N SER A 188 8.91 10.55 8.28
CA SER A 188 8.77 11.17 9.60
C SER A 188 7.59 12.14 9.58
N VAL A 189 6.80 12.14 10.66
CA VAL A 189 5.64 13.02 10.81
C VAL A 189 5.79 13.80 12.10
N PHE A 190 5.75 15.11 11.98
CA PHE A 190 5.93 16.05 13.08
C PHE A 190 4.67 16.87 13.30
N SER A 191 4.47 17.28 14.53
CA SER A 191 3.45 18.22 14.95
C SER A 191 3.96 19.08 16.10
N GLN A 192 3.07 19.75 16.80
CA GLN A 192 3.42 20.65 17.90
C GLN A 192 2.43 20.53 19.06
N VAL A 193 2.93 20.82 20.26
CA VAL A 193 2.13 21.03 21.45
C VAL A 193 1.33 22.33 21.30
N VAL A 194 0.02 22.28 21.44
CA VAL A 194 -0.87 23.45 21.30
C VAL A 194 -1.50 23.91 22.60
N GLU A 195 -1.55 23.03 23.61
CA GLU A 195 -2.08 23.34 24.93
C GLU A 195 -1.47 22.40 25.94
N THR A 196 -1.37 22.80 27.21
CA THR A 196 -0.91 21.95 28.31
C THR A 196 -1.81 22.15 29.53
N ARG A 197 -2.06 21.08 30.29
CA ARG A 197 -2.87 21.13 31.51
C ARG A 197 -2.35 20.17 32.56
N ARG A 198 -2.41 20.60 33.82
CA ARG A 198 -2.26 19.70 34.98
C ARG A 198 -3.65 19.14 35.30
N LEU A 199 -3.81 17.82 35.18
CA LEU A 199 -5.06 17.10 35.43
C LEU A 199 -4.92 16.22 36.69
N LYS A 200 -6.07 15.89 37.28
CA LYS A 200 -6.17 15.13 38.52
C LYS A 200 -6.51 13.67 38.29
N THR A 201 -6.19 12.85 39.27
CA THR A 201 -6.69 11.46 39.35
C THR A 201 -8.21 11.45 39.20
N GLY A 202 -8.70 10.60 38.30
CA GLY A 202 -10.15 10.49 38.01
C GLY A 202 -10.66 11.37 36.88
N ASP A 203 -9.88 12.36 36.43
CA ASP A 203 -10.28 13.15 35.24
C ASP A 203 -10.31 12.30 33.98
N ILE A 204 -11.27 12.58 33.09
CA ILE A 204 -11.42 11.93 31.78
C ILE A 204 -11.00 12.93 30.71
N VAL A 205 -10.13 12.51 29.77
CA VAL A 205 -9.58 13.35 28.74
C VAL A 205 -10.40 13.24 27.44
N GLY A 206 -10.86 14.37 26.90
CA GLY A 206 -11.55 14.43 25.63
C GLY A 206 -12.92 13.76 25.65
N TYR A 207 -13.28 13.02 24.57
CA TYR A 207 -14.61 12.42 24.40
C TYR A 207 -14.83 11.14 25.21
N GLY A 208 -13.87 10.69 25.99
CA GLY A 208 -13.96 9.50 26.79
C GLY A 208 -12.63 8.78 26.92
N GLY A 209 -12.68 7.56 27.44
CA GLY A 209 -11.52 6.76 27.75
C GLY A 209 -11.50 6.41 29.24
N GLU A 210 -10.41 5.78 29.69
CA GLU A 210 -10.22 5.47 31.10
C GLU A 210 -9.87 6.73 31.89
N PRO A 211 -10.43 6.90 33.10
CA PRO A 211 -10.02 7.98 34.01
C PRO A 211 -8.53 7.90 34.31
N LEU A 212 -7.89 9.06 34.47
CA LEU A 212 -6.49 9.17 34.87
C LEU A 212 -6.24 8.47 36.21
N LYS A 213 -5.19 7.66 36.28
CA LYS A 213 -4.83 6.87 37.47
C LYS A 213 -4.02 7.67 38.51
N LYS A 214 -3.47 8.81 38.11
CA LYS A 214 -2.66 9.71 38.93
C LYS A 214 -2.77 11.14 38.41
N ASP A 215 -2.42 12.10 39.26
CA ASP A 215 -2.23 13.49 38.85
C ASP A 215 -1.08 13.56 37.84
N THR A 216 -1.29 14.20 36.70
CA THR A 216 -0.28 14.23 35.64
C THR A 216 -0.38 15.51 34.80
N ASN A 217 0.72 15.88 34.14
CA ASN A 217 0.67 16.87 33.08
C ASN A 217 0.22 16.19 31.78
N VAL A 218 -0.64 16.86 31.04
CA VAL A 218 -1.16 16.43 29.75
C VAL A 218 -0.84 17.48 28.71
N ALA A 219 -0.22 17.11 27.63
CA ALA A 219 -0.02 17.95 26.44
C ALA A 219 -1.02 17.58 25.37
N TYR A 220 -1.60 18.60 24.75
CA TYR A 220 -2.49 18.45 23.59
C TYR A 220 -1.69 18.72 22.32
N ILE A 221 -1.73 17.75 21.42
CA ILE A 221 -0.93 17.75 20.18
C ILE A 221 -1.83 18.12 19.03
N PHE A 222 -1.41 19.06 18.19
CA PHE A 222 -2.10 19.41 16.96
C PHE A 222 -2.16 18.21 16.01
N GLY A 223 -3.33 18.01 15.38
CA GLY A 223 -3.62 16.86 14.55
C GLY A 223 -4.52 15.86 15.26
N GLY A 224 -5.44 15.27 14.52
CA GLY A 224 -6.41 14.32 15.04
C GLY A 224 -6.76 13.25 14.00
N TYR A 225 -7.96 12.65 14.13
CA TYR A 225 -8.34 11.59 13.21
C TYR A 225 -8.51 12.09 11.75
N ALA A 226 -8.73 13.40 11.53
CA ALA A 226 -8.71 13.98 10.19
C ALA A 226 -7.30 13.96 9.54
N ASP A 227 -6.27 13.83 10.34
CA ASP A 227 -4.87 13.85 9.93
C ASP A 227 -4.19 12.46 9.96
N GLY A 228 -4.97 11.40 10.20
CA GLY A 228 -4.47 10.03 10.22
C GLY A 228 -4.15 9.48 11.59
N ILE A 229 -4.47 10.21 12.67
CA ILE A 229 -4.40 9.68 14.04
C ILE A 229 -5.56 8.69 14.26
N CYS A 230 -5.26 7.53 14.82
CA CYS A 230 -6.32 6.56 15.16
C CYS A 230 -7.22 7.13 16.25
N ARG A 231 -8.53 7.13 16.04
CA ARG A 231 -9.48 7.76 16.95
C ARG A 231 -9.55 7.06 18.32
N GLU A 232 -9.78 5.75 18.32
CA GLU A 232 -9.98 4.99 19.55
C GLU A 232 -8.66 4.61 20.26
N ASN A 233 -7.61 4.39 19.48
CA ASN A 233 -6.30 3.99 19.99
C ASN A 233 -5.23 4.88 19.38
N PRO A 234 -5.15 6.16 19.74
CA PRO A 234 -4.08 7.02 19.26
C PRO A 234 -2.73 6.50 19.77
N SER A 235 -1.72 6.52 18.92
CA SER A 235 -0.34 6.22 19.35
C SER A 235 0.23 7.38 20.13
N GLY A 236 1.13 7.08 21.07
CA GLY A 236 1.91 8.11 21.75
C GLY A 236 2.87 8.84 20.80
N VAL A 237 3.49 9.88 21.29
CA VAL A 237 4.44 10.73 20.56
C VAL A 237 5.73 10.92 21.35
N ARG A 238 6.78 11.40 20.69
CA ARG A 238 7.97 11.88 21.38
C ARG A 238 7.96 13.40 21.46
N ILE A 239 8.15 13.95 22.67
CA ILE A 239 8.34 15.37 22.93
C ILE A 239 9.69 15.52 23.62
N ASN A 240 10.60 16.29 23.05
CA ASN A 240 11.96 16.47 23.57
C ASN A 240 12.66 15.12 23.89
N GLY A 241 12.56 14.16 22.94
CA GLY A 241 13.13 12.81 23.05
C GLY A 241 12.40 11.86 24.01
N ARG A 242 11.38 12.33 24.76
CA ARG A 242 10.62 11.53 25.73
C ARG A 242 9.38 10.96 25.08
N TYR A 243 9.15 9.68 25.23
CA TYR A 243 7.91 9.06 24.79
C TYR A 243 6.77 9.40 25.76
N CYS A 244 5.72 10.01 25.22
CA CYS A 244 4.51 10.42 25.93
C CYS A 244 3.33 9.58 25.40
N LYS A 245 2.75 8.76 26.26
CA LYS A 245 1.65 7.88 25.90
C LYS A 245 0.37 8.68 25.64
N ALA A 246 -0.38 8.32 24.59
CA ALA A 246 -1.68 8.93 24.34
C ALA A 246 -2.69 8.59 25.44
N VAL A 247 -3.53 9.55 25.78
CA VAL A 247 -4.62 9.44 26.76
C VAL A 247 -5.93 9.92 26.18
N GLY A 248 -7.00 9.20 26.51
CA GLY A 248 -8.34 9.49 25.99
C GLY A 248 -8.50 9.10 24.51
N ILE A 249 -9.56 9.60 23.91
CA ILE A 249 -9.95 9.37 22.51
C ILE A 249 -9.55 10.61 21.69
N ALA A 250 -8.93 10.40 20.52
CA ALA A 250 -8.52 11.50 19.66
C ALA A 250 -9.75 12.28 19.15
N CYS A 251 -9.63 13.61 19.14
CA CYS A 251 -10.58 14.51 18.50
C CYS A 251 -10.28 14.63 16.99
N MET A 252 -11.05 15.45 16.28
CA MET A 252 -10.85 15.66 14.84
C MET A 252 -9.49 16.29 14.53
N ASP A 253 -9.07 17.29 15.34
CA ASP A 253 -7.93 18.16 15.05
C ASP A 253 -6.88 18.16 16.17
N VAL A 254 -7.10 17.41 17.26
CA VAL A 254 -6.21 17.39 18.41
C VAL A 254 -6.35 16.06 19.16
N PHE A 255 -5.27 15.60 19.79
CA PHE A 255 -5.29 14.50 20.74
C PHE A 255 -4.37 14.81 21.92
N ALA A 256 -4.51 14.06 22.99
CA ALA A 256 -3.81 14.30 24.24
C ALA A 256 -2.78 13.20 24.56
N VAL A 257 -1.69 13.59 25.19
CA VAL A 257 -0.64 12.67 25.67
C VAL A 257 -0.27 12.97 27.12
N ASP A 258 -0.01 11.91 27.89
CA ASP A 258 0.50 12.00 29.27
C ASP A 258 2.00 12.31 29.26
N THR A 259 2.38 13.47 29.72
CA THR A 259 3.80 13.87 29.86
C THR A 259 4.38 13.61 31.25
N GLY A 260 3.56 13.09 32.18
CA GLY A 260 4.00 12.81 33.55
C GLY A 260 4.40 14.06 34.32
N GLU A 261 5.62 14.08 34.82
CA GLU A 261 6.19 15.27 35.50
C GLU A 261 6.83 16.27 34.51
N TYR A 262 6.91 15.94 33.24
CA TYR A 262 7.45 16.85 32.23
C TYR A 262 6.44 17.95 31.90
N GLU A 263 6.85 19.18 32.08
CA GLU A 263 6.07 20.38 31.74
C GLU A 263 6.38 20.78 30.29
N ALA A 264 5.69 20.16 29.34
CA ALA A 264 5.82 20.50 27.93
C ALA A 264 5.40 21.96 27.68
N GLN A 265 6.04 22.62 26.73
CA GLN A 265 5.75 24.01 26.38
C GLN A 265 4.93 24.06 25.08
N ILE A 266 4.02 25.02 24.99
CA ILE A 266 3.29 25.30 23.75
C ILE A 266 4.30 25.66 22.65
N GLY A 267 4.16 25.02 21.49
CA GLY A 267 5.09 25.16 20.35
C GLY A 267 6.23 24.16 20.32
N GLU A 268 6.42 23.34 21.37
CA GLU A 268 7.39 22.23 21.31
C GLU A 268 6.99 21.23 20.21
N GLU A 269 8.01 20.73 19.52
CA GLU A 269 7.85 19.71 18.49
C GLU A 269 7.43 18.37 19.11
N ALA A 270 6.43 17.77 18.50
CA ALA A 270 5.98 16.42 18.79
C ALA A 270 6.23 15.51 17.57
N VAL A 271 7.07 14.49 17.73
CA VAL A 271 7.30 13.48 16.69
C VAL A 271 6.20 12.43 16.80
N LEU A 272 5.31 12.43 15.82
CA LEU A 272 4.16 11.51 15.73
C LEU A 272 4.57 10.16 15.14
N LEU A 273 5.51 10.18 14.20
CA LEU A 273 6.03 9.00 13.54
C LEU A 273 7.46 9.26 13.08
N ASP A 274 8.30 8.25 13.19
CA ASP A 274 9.62 8.14 12.57
C ASP A 274 9.95 6.66 12.33
N GLY A 275 11.14 6.39 11.78
CA GLY A 275 11.56 5.01 11.47
C GLY A 275 11.66 4.08 12.68
N GLU A 276 11.81 4.63 13.90
CA GLU A 276 11.89 3.84 15.12
C GLU A 276 10.51 3.60 15.76
N THR A 277 9.59 4.53 15.59
CA THR A 277 8.29 4.52 16.26
C THR A 277 7.17 3.87 15.48
N VAL A 278 7.35 3.59 14.18
CA VAL A 278 6.28 3.02 13.34
C VAL A 278 5.77 1.67 13.84
N LEU A 279 6.66 0.77 14.26
CA LEU A 279 6.27 -0.54 14.81
C LEU A 279 5.53 -0.38 16.14
N GLN A 280 5.99 0.53 16.99
CA GLN A 280 5.32 0.83 18.23
C GLN A 280 3.92 1.41 17.98
N ALA A 281 3.80 2.36 17.06
CA ALA A 281 2.52 2.92 16.65
C ALA A 281 1.57 1.86 16.08
N ALA A 282 2.07 0.91 15.28
CA ALA A 282 1.28 -0.20 14.77
C ALA A 282 0.76 -1.10 15.90
N ASN A 283 1.61 -1.44 16.87
CA ASN A 283 1.23 -2.25 18.03
C ASN A 283 0.17 -1.55 18.90
N GLU A 284 0.34 -0.26 19.20
CA GLU A 284 -0.61 0.51 19.99
C GLU A 284 -1.97 0.67 19.31
N ARG A 285 -1.95 0.85 17.99
CA ARG A 285 -3.16 0.89 17.14
C ARG A 285 -3.77 -0.49 16.87
N LYS A 286 -3.12 -1.57 17.32
CA LYS A 286 -3.50 -2.98 17.04
C LYS A 286 -3.65 -3.25 15.53
N THR A 287 -2.66 -2.81 14.76
CA THR A 287 -2.65 -2.90 13.29
C THR A 287 -1.24 -3.21 12.77
N VAL A 288 -1.04 -3.05 11.47
CA VAL A 288 0.25 -3.27 10.80
C VAL A 288 0.84 -1.93 10.32
N GLU A 289 2.15 -1.87 10.11
CA GLU A 289 2.88 -0.67 9.65
C GLU A 289 2.25 -0.01 8.42
N TYR A 290 1.76 -0.81 7.47
CA TYR A 290 1.09 -0.33 6.27
C TYR A 290 -0.08 0.62 6.59
N CYS A 291 -0.88 0.28 7.60
CA CYS A 291 -2.01 1.11 8.02
C CYS A 291 -1.54 2.40 8.68
N VAL A 292 -0.40 2.37 9.39
CA VAL A 292 0.17 3.56 10.01
C VAL A 292 0.64 4.54 8.93
N TYR A 293 1.47 4.09 7.99
CA TYR A 293 1.98 4.95 6.92
C TYR A 293 0.85 5.52 6.03
N THR A 294 -0.06 4.66 5.58
CA THR A 294 -1.14 5.08 4.67
C THR A 294 -2.15 6.01 5.32
N ALA A 295 -2.30 6.00 6.65
CA ALA A 295 -3.18 6.90 7.36
C ALA A 295 -2.77 8.37 7.15
N PHE A 296 -1.47 8.66 7.16
CA PHE A 296 -0.95 10.02 6.97
C PHE A 296 -1.02 10.53 5.52
N SER A 297 -1.29 9.67 4.55
CA SER A 297 -1.45 10.08 3.14
C SER A 297 -2.66 10.99 2.88
N ARG A 298 -3.61 11.03 3.82
CA ARG A 298 -4.83 11.84 3.76
C ARG A 298 -4.73 13.15 4.55
N SER A 299 -3.60 13.38 5.20
CA SER A 299 -3.46 14.48 6.13
C SER A 299 -3.41 15.84 5.44
N ARG A 300 -3.77 16.88 6.20
CA ARG A 300 -3.54 18.29 5.88
C ARG A 300 -2.06 18.67 5.99
N SER A 301 -1.18 17.68 6.08
CA SER A 301 0.25 17.85 6.29
C SER A 301 0.94 18.44 5.08
N VAL A 302 1.91 19.31 5.34
CA VAL A 302 2.83 19.82 4.33
C VAL A 302 4.03 18.88 4.28
N CYS A 303 4.25 18.22 3.13
CA CYS A 303 5.45 17.43 2.93
C CYS A 303 6.65 18.37 2.82
N LYS A 304 7.59 18.31 3.78
CA LYS A 304 8.90 18.92 3.64
C LYS A 304 9.86 17.86 3.11
N LYS A 305 10.42 18.09 1.95
CA LYS A 305 11.56 17.31 1.45
C LYS A 305 12.80 17.73 2.22
N ILE A 306 13.47 16.78 2.83
CA ILE A 306 14.79 16.96 3.45
C ILE A 306 15.86 16.69 2.39
#